data_15f52af37349e63e19457b01fef0c320
#
_entry.id   15f52af37349e63e19457b01fef0c320
#
_cell.length_a   1.000
_cell.length_b   1.000
_cell.length_c   1.000
_cell.angle_alpha   90.00
_cell.angle_beta   90.00
_cell.angle_gamma   90.00
#
_symmetry.space_group_name_H-M   'P 1'
#
loop_
_entity.id
_entity.type
_entity.pdbx_description
1 polymer ?
#
loop_
_entity_poly.entity_id
_entity_poly.type
_entity_poly.pdbx_seq_one_letter_code
_entity_poly.pdbx_strand_id
1 'polypeptide(L)'
;MIHSTPLETPVPNPTFVEKPVDRSWWSRERCILSASMQFPFSTRRQFLSGATLGGSLLYTACRHGGAGGASVDAEALEGPADVTLRIGTVKVDIAKGHAISTTGYNGAVPGPLIRLREGVPVTVDLVNDTAAAELVHWHGQVIPARLDGTEEEKSLEVPAHGHLRYRLTPQPAGARFVHTHVMPMADFMRGTYTGQFAFVYIEPKSNPGQYDQELFLATHEWEPSLGSEEEEEEDEPGLPPATPPPGPKDPNPNGWEIGYQRFTINGKCLGYGAPIQVKEGQRVLFHFLNASATENIKLALAGHQFDVISLDGNPVPRPERVDVLELGTAERIDAVVQMRNPGVWILGTPKADDRNNGMGIVVEYANRKGQPRWIAPPKTAWDYTQFGDNRATPLPQETIPLVFGKINGGKGGFNRWTINGKGYDSKAEPRRLMKGKRYRLVFDNQTDDAHPVHLHRNSFELTNVYGKPTSGVLKDVVLVKGYRKIEVDVTPAEEGLMLFHCHQQFHMDYGFKLLFNVV
;
A
#
# COMPACT_ATOMS: atom_id res chain seq x y z
N MET A 1 21.46 34.57 -64.06
CA MET A 1 20.04 34.20 -64.10
C MET A 1 19.70 33.70 -62.73
N ILE A 2 19.00 34.54 -61.97
CA ILE A 2 18.65 34.31 -60.56
C ILE A 2 17.16 33.90 -60.61
N HIS A 3 16.84 32.67 -60.22
CA HIS A 3 15.46 32.26 -60.04
C HIS A 3 15.03 32.49 -58.58
N SER A 4 14.10 33.40 -58.42
CA SER A 4 13.35 33.69 -57.20
C SER A 4 12.20 32.72 -57.06
N THR A 5 12.13 32.02 -55.91
CA THR A 5 10.96 31.25 -55.45
C THR A 5 10.00 32.17 -54.67
N PRO A 6 8.64 31.98 -54.78
CA PRO A 6 7.70 32.84 -54.08
C PRO A 6 7.48 32.43 -52.62
N LEU A 7 7.22 33.44 -51.80
CA LEU A 7 6.81 33.35 -50.38
C LEU A 7 5.41 32.72 -50.28
N GLU A 8 5.30 31.67 -49.48
CA GLU A 8 4.01 31.10 -49.04
C GLU A 8 3.39 31.97 -47.95
N THR A 9 2.12 32.26 -48.09
CA THR A 9 1.30 32.98 -47.12
C THR A 9 0.86 32.07 -45.98
N PRO A 10 0.76 32.55 -44.72
CA PRO A 10 0.35 31.75 -43.57
C PRO A 10 -1.14 31.43 -43.59
N VAL A 11 -1.48 30.17 -43.34
CA VAL A 11 -2.84 29.67 -43.18
C VAL A 11 -3.36 30.09 -41.78
N PRO A 12 -4.59 30.59 -41.62
CA PRO A 12 -5.13 30.97 -40.32
C PRO A 12 -5.55 29.77 -39.50
N ASN A 13 -5.24 29.80 -38.22
CA ASN A 13 -5.67 28.83 -37.19
C ASN A 13 -7.20 28.75 -37.09
N PRO A 14 -7.77 27.56 -36.93
CA PRO A 14 -9.19 27.41 -36.65
C PRO A 14 -9.50 27.81 -35.21
N THR A 15 -10.38 28.79 -35.08
CA THR A 15 -11.00 29.18 -33.80
C THR A 15 -11.91 28.04 -33.31
N PHE A 16 -11.61 27.47 -32.18
CA PHE A 16 -12.51 26.60 -31.45
C PHE A 16 -13.68 27.41 -30.89
N VAL A 17 -14.87 27.12 -31.36
CA VAL A 17 -16.13 27.62 -30.79
C VAL A 17 -16.54 26.66 -29.70
N GLU A 18 -16.48 27.09 -28.45
CA GLU A 18 -17.04 26.37 -27.29
C GLU A 18 -18.57 26.24 -27.48
N LYS A 19 -19.06 25.01 -27.50
CA LYS A 19 -20.50 24.74 -27.37
C LYS A 19 -20.84 24.73 -25.86
N PRO A 20 -21.91 25.39 -25.43
CA PRO A 20 -22.35 25.34 -24.06
C PRO A 20 -22.83 23.93 -23.69
N VAL A 21 -22.29 23.37 -22.59
CA VAL A 21 -22.75 22.12 -22.01
C VAL A 21 -24.10 22.34 -21.36
N ASP A 22 -25.10 21.64 -21.84
CA ASP A 22 -26.47 21.67 -21.31
C ASP A 22 -26.51 21.04 -19.89
N ARG A 23 -26.73 21.86 -18.88
CA ARG A 23 -26.82 21.48 -17.46
C ARG A 23 -28.20 20.96 -17.04
N SER A 24 -29.03 20.47 -17.96
CA SER A 24 -30.43 20.07 -17.66
C SER A 24 -30.60 18.63 -17.15
N TRP A 25 -29.54 17.84 -16.97
CA TRP A 25 -29.61 16.43 -16.53
C TRP A 25 -29.56 16.19 -15.01
N TRP A 26 -29.43 17.25 -14.19
CA TRP A 26 -29.27 17.10 -12.73
C TRP A 26 -30.55 17.27 -11.89
N SER A 27 -31.75 17.24 -12.50
CA SER A 27 -32.98 17.53 -11.75
C SER A 27 -34.07 16.45 -11.77
N ARG A 28 -33.78 15.20 -12.14
CA ARG A 28 -34.85 14.16 -12.21
C ARG A 28 -34.56 12.79 -11.61
N GLU A 29 -33.61 12.64 -10.69
CA GLU A 29 -33.53 11.39 -9.91
C GLU A 29 -33.32 11.65 -8.41
N ARG A 30 -34.25 12.41 -7.84
CA ARG A 30 -34.48 12.41 -6.39
C ARG A 30 -35.92 11.99 -6.12
N CYS A 31 -36.19 10.70 -6.20
CA CYS A 31 -37.32 10.04 -5.55
C CYS A 31 -37.19 8.56 -5.85
N ILE A 32 -36.94 7.81 -4.82
CA ILE A 32 -37.19 6.38 -4.55
C ILE A 32 -35.97 5.82 -3.82
N LEU A 33 -36.08 5.86 -2.50
CA LEU A 33 -35.66 4.86 -1.52
C LEU A 33 -35.62 5.51 -0.11
N SER A 34 -36.81 5.82 0.40
CA SER A 34 -37.04 5.94 1.84
C SER A 34 -38.11 4.91 2.23
N ALA A 35 -37.67 3.69 2.45
CA ALA A 35 -38.45 2.72 3.20
C ALA A 35 -37.93 2.69 4.63
N SER A 36 -38.46 3.56 5.45
CA SER A 36 -38.27 3.56 6.90
C SER A 36 -38.96 2.35 7.50
N MET A 37 -38.22 1.37 8.00
CA MET A 37 -38.72 0.40 8.96
C MET A 37 -38.77 1.06 10.33
N GLN A 38 -39.93 1.43 10.76
CA GLN A 38 -40.23 1.83 12.13
C GLN A 38 -40.34 0.59 13.03
N PHE A 39 -39.44 0.51 14.03
CA PHE A 39 -39.65 -0.34 15.19
C PHE A 39 -40.29 0.49 16.31
N PRO A 40 -41.32 -0.03 17.03
CA PRO A 40 -42.04 0.72 18.02
C PRO A 40 -41.25 0.86 19.32
N PHE A 41 -41.07 2.10 19.75
CA PHE A 41 -40.63 2.42 21.10
C PHE A 41 -41.72 2.09 22.11
N SER A 42 -41.44 1.28 23.12
CA SER A 42 -42.23 1.20 24.34
C SER A 42 -41.45 1.79 25.51
N THR A 43 -42.14 2.64 26.19
CA THR A 43 -41.77 3.61 27.19
C THR A 43 -41.12 3.04 28.46
N ARG A 44 -40.21 3.87 29.04
CA ARG A 44 -39.76 3.84 30.44
C ARG A 44 -40.95 3.79 31.41
N ARG A 45 -40.90 2.90 32.38
CA ARG A 45 -41.05 3.15 33.83
C ARG A 45 -41.33 1.86 34.64
N GLN A 46 -40.71 1.86 35.83
CA GLN A 46 -41.03 1.07 37.01
C GLN A 46 -40.50 -0.37 37.06
N PHE A 47 -39.48 -0.63 37.91
CA PHE A 47 -39.72 -1.21 39.24
C PHE A 47 -38.48 -1.10 40.11
N LEU A 48 -38.59 -0.32 41.15
CA LEU A 48 -37.78 -0.38 42.37
C LEU A 48 -38.43 -1.38 43.34
N SER A 49 -37.57 -1.99 44.13
CA SER A 49 -37.80 -2.64 45.40
C SER A 49 -38.03 -4.17 45.44
N GLY A 50 -37.15 -4.78 46.21
CA GLY A 50 -37.29 -6.15 46.72
C GLY A 50 -35.96 -6.70 47.21
N ALA A 51 -35.69 -6.48 48.48
CA ALA A 51 -34.46 -6.91 49.18
C ALA A 51 -34.52 -8.39 49.61
N THR A 52 -33.33 -8.94 49.78
CA THR A 52 -32.87 -9.90 50.81
C THR A 52 -33.03 -11.40 50.64
N LEU A 53 -31.91 -12.02 51.00
CA LEU A 53 -31.68 -13.35 51.60
C LEU A 53 -31.20 -14.49 50.69
N GLY A 54 -29.88 -14.76 50.75
CA GLY A 54 -29.37 -15.97 51.42
C GLY A 54 -29.25 -17.20 50.52
N GLY A 55 -28.02 -17.63 50.28
CA GLY A 55 -27.78 -18.97 49.77
C GLY A 55 -26.36 -19.18 49.19
N SER A 56 -25.40 -19.46 50.10
CA SER A 56 -24.07 -19.97 49.70
C SER A 56 -24.23 -21.37 49.12
N LEU A 57 -23.88 -21.54 47.86
CA LEU A 57 -23.65 -22.86 47.25
C LEU A 57 -22.23 -22.90 46.70
N LEU A 58 -21.40 -23.65 47.39
CA LEU A 58 -20.10 -24.12 46.97
C LEU A 58 -20.24 -24.97 45.70
N TYR A 59 -19.73 -24.48 44.56
CA TYR A 59 -19.51 -25.31 43.41
C TYR A 59 -18.02 -25.69 43.33
N THR A 60 -17.77 -26.95 43.55
CA THR A 60 -16.49 -27.62 43.36
C THR A 60 -16.26 -27.75 41.85
N ALA A 61 -15.36 -26.98 41.31
CA ALA A 61 -14.95 -27.09 39.89
C ALA A 61 -13.94 -28.25 39.74
N CYS A 62 -14.33 -29.26 39.02
CA CYS A 62 -13.44 -30.31 38.50
C CYS A 62 -12.44 -29.70 37.54
N ARG A 63 -11.16 -29.80 37.87
CA ARG A 63 -10.05 -29.56 36.99
C ARG A 63 -10.02 -30.65 35.91
N HIS A 64 -10.31 -30.30 34.67
CA HIS A 64 -9.85 -31.07 33.51
C HIS A 64 -8.59 -30.39 33.00
N GLY A 65 -7.49 -31.12 33.02
CA GLY A 65 -6.22 -30.72 32.43
C GLY A 65 -6.35 -30.63 30.91
N GLY A 66 -6.21 -29.45 30.36
CA GLY A 66 -6.07 -29.17 28.93
C GLY A 66 -4.66 -28.68 28.69
N ALA A 67 -4.02 -29.24 27.70
CA ALA A 67 -2.65 -29.06 27.26
C ALA A 67 -2.23 -27.58 27.12
N GLY A 68 -0.96 -27.31 27.50
CA GLY A 68 -0.40 -25.98 27.57
C GLY A 68 -0.39 -25.24 26.23
N GLY A 69 -1.24 -24.21 26.18
CA GLY A 69 -0.99 -23.05 25.37
C GLY A 69 -0.07 -22.14 26.17
N ALA A 70 1.06 -21.75 25.61
CA ALA A 70 1.95 -20.77 26.21
C ALA A 70 1.13 -19.51 26.54
N SER A 71 0.90 -19.26 27.83
CA SER A 71 0.40 -17.99 28.31
C SER A 71 1.45 -16.95 27.94
N VAL A 72 1.12 -16.09 26.99
CA VAL A 72 1.87 -14.84 26.85
C VAL A 72 1.53 -14.05 28.10
N ASP A 73 2.53 -13.94 28.99
CA ASP A 73 2.41 -13.19 30.22
C ASP A 73 1.89 -11.79 29.88
N ALA A 74 0.64 -11.54 30.26
CA ALA A 74 0.16 -10.19 30.45
C ALA A 74 0.82 -9.67 31.75
N GLU A 75 2.14 -9.60 31.76
CA GLU A 75 2.84 -8.68 32.65
C GLU A 75 2.19 -7.33 32.38
N ALA A 76 1.61 -6.74 33.39
CA ALA A 76 1.10 -5.39 33.30
C ALA A 76 2.26 -4.53 32.81
N LEU A 77 2.25 -4.19 31.51
CA LEU A 77 3.29 -3.36 30.89
C LEU A 77 3.14 -1.97 31.51
N GLU A 78 3.82 -1.78 32.65
CA GLU A 78 3.79 -0.53 33.40
C GLU A 78 4.67 0.52 32.72
N GLY A 79 4.35 1.78 32.93
CA GLY A 79 5.12 2.91 32.44
C GLY A 79 4.63 3.48 31.10
N PRO A 80 5.31 4.50 30.55
CA PRO A 80 4.98 5.10 29.27
C PRO A 80 5.28 4.14 28.13
N ALA A 81 4.48 4.19 27.06
CA ALA A 81 4.76 3.48 25.82
C ALA A 81 5.90 4.17 25.05
N ASP A 82 6.69 3.38 24.32
CA ASP A 82 7.71 3.90 23.39
C ASP A 82 7.05 4.46 22.13
N VAL A 83 5.93 3.86 21.70
CA VAL A 83 5.12 4.27 20.56
C VAL A 83 3.67 4.37 20.98
N THR A 84 3.01 5.49 20.68
CA THR A 84 1.57 5.64 20.83
C THR A 84 0.96 6.03 19.48
N LEU A 85 0.07 5.19 18.96
CA LEU A 85 -0.75 5.46 17.78
C LEU A 85 -2.20 5.65 18.19
N ARG A 86 -2.67 6.89 18.08
CA ARG A 86 -4.08 7.24 18.29
C ARG A 86 -4.81 7.30 16.97
N ILE A 87 -5.77 6.43 16.80
CA ILE A 87 -6.63 6.32 15.62
C ILE A 87 -7.83 7.24 15.84
N GLY A 88 -8.06 8.18 14.95
CA GLY A 88 -9.16 9.12 15.10
C GLY A 88 -9.38 9.98 13.86
N THR A 89 -10.45 10.77 13.89
CA THR A 89 -10.78 11.68 12.79
C THR A 89 -9.71 12.77 12.65
N VAL A 90 -9.28 13.00 11.41
CA VAL A 90 -8.34 14.05 11.05
C VAL A 90 -8.87 14.84 9.86
N LYS A 91 -8.58 16.15 9.84
CA LYS A 91 -8.84 17.00 8.68
C LYS A 91 -7.52 17.32 8.00
N VAL A 92 -7.37 16.84 6.77
CA VAL A 92 -6.16 17.01 5.95
C VAL A 92 -6.41 18.11 4.94
N ASP A 93 -5.69 19.22 5.05
CA ASP A 93 -5.75 20.34 4.12
C ASP A 93 -4.83 20.03 2.92
N ILE A 94 -5.38 19.43 1.86
CA ILE A 94 -4.60 18.88 0.74
C ILE A 94 -4.27 19.92 -0.34
N ALA A 95 -5.14 20.93 -0.52
CA ALA A 95 -4.96 22.02 -1.47
C ALA A 95 -5.67 23.28 -0.95
N LYS A 96 -5.41 24.44 -1.56
CA LYS A 96 -6.03 25.72 -1.16
C LYS A 96 -7.56 25.63 -1.16
N GLY A 97 -8.16 25.72 0.02
CA GLY A 97 -9.61 25.63 0.21
C GLY A 97 -10.18 24.22 0.02
N HIS A 98 -9.34 23.20 -0.02
CA HIS A 98 -9.74 21.81 -0.20
C HIS A 98 -9.18 20.96 0.93
N ALA A 99 -10.03 20.51 1.82
CA ALA A 99 -9.66 19.68 2.96
C ALA A 99 -10.50 18.41 3.02
N ILE A 100 -9.82 17.29 3.24
CA ILE A 100 -10.42 15.97 3.39
C ILE A 100 -10.62 15.67 4.87
N SER A 101 -11.81 15.19 5.23
CA SER A 101 -12.07 14.63 6.56
C SER A 101 -11.94 13.11 6.46
N THR A 102 -11.03 12.53 7.22
CA THR A 102 -10.70 11.11 7.15
C THR A 102 -10.31 10.58 8.53
N THR A 103 -9.97 9.29 8.63
CA THR A 103 -9.31 8.71 9.80
C THR A 103 -7.80 8.68 9.57
N GLY A 104 -7.02 8.93 10.62
CA GLY A 104 -5.56 8.92 10.54
C GLY A 104 -4.91 8.64 11.89
N TYR A 105 -3.58 8.65 11.93
CA TYR A 105 -2.81 8.41 13.14
C TYR A 105 -2.31 9.72 13.77
N ASN A 106 -2.55 9.88 15.07
CA ASN A 106 -2.10 11.03 15.88
C ASN A 106 -2.48 12.40 15.28
N GLY A 107 -3.64 12.49 14.62
CA GLY A 107 -4.18 13.73 14.07
C GLY A 107 -3.46 14.22 12.80
N ALA A 108 -2.72 13.39 12.11
CA ALA A 108 -1.97 13.73 10.90
C ALA A 108 -2.11 12.67 9.79
N VAL A 109 -1.85 13.07 8.54
CA VAL A 109 -1.69 12.19 7.37
C VAL A 109 -0.54 12.71 6.49
N PRO A 110 0.51 11.89 6.25
CA PRO A 110 0.81 10.64 6.96
C PRO A 110 0.83 10.83 8.48
N GLY A 111 0.62 9.74 9.24
CA GLY A 111 0.90 9.74 10.67
C GLY A 111 2.37 10.08 10.97
N PRO A 112 2.76 10.28 12.22
CA PRO A 112 4.13 10.65 12.56
C PRO A 112 5.12 9.57 12.16
N LEU A 113 6.32 9.98 11.72
CA LEU A 113 7.43 9.06 11.49
C LEU A 113 7.82 8.36 12.80
N ILE A 114 7.72 7.03 12.82
CA ILE A 114 8.12 6.18 13.95
C ILE A 114 9.55 5.71 13.71
N ARG A 115 10.49 6.11 14.58
CA ARG A 115 11.87 5.63 14.53
C ARG A 115 12.13 4.60 15.62
N LEU A 116 12.55 3.40 15.22
CA LEU A 116 12.85 2.28 16.10
C LEU A 116 14.28 1.78 15.86
N ARG A 117 14.77 0.93 16.73
CA ARG A 117 16.07 0.27 16.55
C ARG A 117 15.89 -1.23 16.38
N GLU A 118 16.58 -1.79 15.40
CA GLU A 118 16.52 -3.22 15.13
C GLU A 118 16.87 -4.07 16.36
N GLY A 119 15.99 -5.01 16.71
CA GLY A 119 16.18 -5.95 17.79
C GLY A 119 16.01 -5.37 19.20
N VAL A 120 15.59 -4.11 19.33
CA VAL A 120 15.31 -3.48 20.64
C VAL A 120 13.81 -3.54 20.91
N PRO A 121 13.36 -4.30 21.93
CA PRO A 121 11.94 -4.40 22.25
C PRO A 121 11.33 -3.04 22.59
N VAL A 122 10.13 -2.79 22.07
CA VAL A 122 9.36 -1.55 22.30
C VAL A 122 7.96 -1.87 22.81
N THR A 123 7.44 -1.01 23.68
CA THR A 123 6.05 -1.03 24.14
C THR A 123 5.21 -0.12 23.23
N VAL A 124 4.12 -0.66 22.69
CA VAL A 124 3.21 0.03 21.79
C VAL A 124 1.86 0.19 22.47
N ASP A 125 1.32 1.41 22.40
CA ASP A 125 -0.07 1.74 22.72
C ASP A 125 -0.83 2.07 21.44
N LEU A 126 -1.90 1.34 21.18
CA LEU A 126 -2.91 1.67 20.18
C LEU A 126 -4.15 2.19 20.89
N VAL A 127 -4.57 3.39 20.57
CA VAL A 127 -5.76 4.04 21.13
C VAL A 127 -6.73 4.32 20.00
N ASN A 128 -7.92 3.78 20.07
CA ASN A 128 -8.94 3.91 19.03
C ASN A 128 -10.07 4.83 19.53
N ASP A 129 -10.17 6.01 18.96
CA ASP A 129 -11.24 6.98 19.24
C ASP A 129 -12.45 6.79 18.31
N THR A 130 -12.39 5.85 17.35
CA THR A 130 -13.47 5.61 16.39
C THR A 130 -14.55 4.69 16.96
N ALA A 131 -15.72 4.68 16.32
CA ALA A 131 -16.87 3.86 16.73
C ALA A 131 -16.80 2.41 16.19
N ALA A 132 -15.74 2.02 15.50
CA ALA A 132 -15.54 0.67 14.99
C ALA A 132 -14.20 0.10 15.49
N ALA A 133 -14.09 -1.22 15.59
CA ALA A 133 -12.82 -1.86 15.86
C ALA A 133 -11.85 -1.64 14.70
N GLU A 134 -10.55 -1.58 15.01
CA GLU A 134 -9.47 -1.32 14.08
C GLU A 134 -8.37 -2.37 14.17
N LEU A 135 -7.70 -2.59 13.06
CA LEU A 135 -6.56 -3.47 12.90
C LEU A 135 -5.35 -2.63 12.46
N VAL A 136 -4.24 -2.75 13.15
CA VAL A 136 -3.01 -2.00 12.83
C VAL A 136 -1.93 -2.98 12.41
N HIS A 137 -1.70 -3.06 11.11
CA HIS A 137 -0.70 -3.94 10.53
C HIS A 137 0.70 -3.28 10.51
N TRP A 138 1.69 -4.03 10.99
CA TRP A 138 3.11 -3.66 10.97
C TRP A 138 3.78 -4.21 9.72
N HIS A 139 3.56 -3.55 8.61
CA HIS A 139 3.97 -4.01 7.30
C HIS A 139 5.49 -4.19 7.18
N GLY A 140 5.91 -5.37 6.71
CA GLY A 140 7.30 -5.72 6.48
C GLY A 140 8.08 -6.10 7.75
N GLN A 141 7.38 -6.34 8.88
CA GLN A 141 7.98 -6.79 10.13
C GLN A 141 7.90 -8.30 10.28
N VAL A 142 8.93 -8.90 10.90
CA VAL A 142 8.91 -10.33 11.31
C VAL A 142 8.51 -10.37 12.79
N ILE A 143 7.22 -10.50 13.03
CA ILE A 143 6.59 -10.47 14.36
C ILE A 143 5.58 -11.62 14.51
N PRO A 144 5.16 -11.97 15.75
CA PRO A 144 4.14 -12.99 15.95
C PRO A 144 2.81 -12.64 15.27
N ALA A 145 2.11 -13.60 14.66
CA ALA A 145 0.83 -13.41 13.97
C ALA A 145 -0.22 -12.65 14.79
N ARG A 146 -0.30 -12.94 16.09
CA ARG A 146 -1.22 -12.24 17.00
C ARG A 146 -1.02 -10.72 17.09
N LEU A 147 0.15 -10.19 16.72
CA LEU A 147 0.50 -8.77 16.76
C LEU A 147 0.54 -8.13 15.37
N ASP A 148 0.33 -8.91 14.33
CA ASP A 148 0.49 -8.47 12.94
C ASP A 148 -0.63 -7.55 12.45
N GLY A 149 -1.79 -7.59 13.11
CA GLY A 149 -2.89 -6.65 12.88
C GLY A 149 -3.79 -7.04 11.71
N THR A 150 -4.08 -8.35 11.52
CA THR A 150 -5.01 -8.82 10.49
C THR A 150 -6.04 -9.80 11.05
N GLU A 151 -7.27 -9.77 10.54
CA GLU A 151 -8.34 -10.67 10.96
C GLU A 151 -8.02 -12.12 10.58
N GLU A 152 -7.49 -12.35 9.38
CA GLU A 152 -7.18 -13.68 8.85
C GLU A 152 -6.14 -14.42 9.70
N GLU A 153 -5.18 -13.70 10.26
CA GLU A 153 -4.17 -14.27 11.17
C GLU A 153 -4.62 -14.35 12.63
N LYS A 154 -5.87 -13.93 12.90
CA LYS A 154 -6.45 -13.84 14.26
C LYS A 154 -5.63 -12.93 15.17
N SER A 155 -5.18 -11.83 14.62
CA SER A 155 -4.44 -10.80 15.37
C SER A 155 -5.34 -10.09 16.38
N LEU A 156 -4.70 -9.36 17.29
CA LEU A 156 -5.41 -8.53 18.27
C LEU A 156 -6.04 -7.32 17.57
N GLU A 157 -7.33 -7.10 17.82
CA GLU A 157 -8.05 -5.90 17.42
C GLU A 157 -7.94 -4.80 18.47
N VAL A 158 -7.95 -3.55 18.02
CA VAL A 158 -8.13 -2.39 18.90
C VAL A 158 -9.62 -2.10 18.98
N PRO A 159 -10.30 -2.36 20.12
CA PRO A 159 -11.75 -2.19 20.21
C PRO A 159 -12.20 -0.75 19.89
N ALA A 160 -13.45 -0.61 19.43
CA ALA A 160 -14.08 0.70 19.30
C ALA A 160 -14.00 1.46 20.62
N HIS A 161 -13.58 2.73 20.59
CA HIS A 161 -13.36 3.57 21.76
C HIS A 161 -12.46 2.91 22.83
N GLY A 162 -11.53 2.06 22.37
CA GLY A 162 -10.74 1.17 23.21
C GLY A 162 -9.23 1.41 23.09
N HIS A 163 -8.52 0.50 23.73
CA HIS A 163 -7.07 0.57 23.86
C HIS A 163 -6.48 -0.83 23.80
N LEU A 164 -5.31 -0.96 23.17
CA LEU A 164 -4.53 -2.18 23.11
C LEU A 164 -3.07 -1.85 23.40
N ARG A 165 -2.46 -2.54 24.36
CA ARG A 165 -1.04 -2.41 24.69
C ARG A 165 -0.33 -3.75 24.52
N TYR A 166 0.82 -3.72 23.86
CA TYR A 166 1.67 -4.89 23.67
C TYR A 166 3.13 -4.51 23.49
N ARG A 167 4.00 -5.52 23.49
CA ARG A 167 5.41 -5.36 23.19
C ARG A 167 5.76 -6.10 21.90
N LEU A 168 6.57 -5.47 21.07
CA LEU A 168 7.15 -6.10 19.88
C LEU A 168 8.65 -5.82 19.81
N THR A 169 9.38 -6.66 19.08
CA THR A 169 10.78 -6.46 18.76
C THR A 169 10.89 -6.17 17.27
N PRO A 170 11.19 -4.91 16.88
CA PRO A 170 11.20 -4.52 15.47
C PRO A 170 12.35 -5.18 14.71
N GLN A 171 12.01 -5.83 13.60
CA GLN A 171 12.95 -6.45 12.65
C GLN A 171 12.23 -6.83 11.34
N PRO A 172 12.96 -6.86 10.21
CA PRO A 172 14.33 -6.39 10.01
C PRO A 172 14.42 -4.85 9.88
N ALA A 173 15.64 -4.32 9.89
CA ALA A 173 15.92 -2.90 9.66
C ALA A 173 15.45 -2.40 8.30
N GLY A 174 15.34 -1.07 8.14
CA GLY A 174 14.98 -0.38 6.91
C GLY A 174 13.66 0.36 6.98
N ALA A 175 13.24 0.91 5.83
CA ALA A 175 11.97 1.61 5.70
C ALA A 175 10.80 0.62 5.67
N ARG A 176 9.95 0.69 6.70
CA ARG A 176 8.73 -0.07 6.90
C ARG A 176 7.58 0.92 7.08
N PHE A 177 6.36 0.43 7.29
CA PHE A 177 5.26 1.31 7.63
C PHE A 177 4.18 0.57 8.44
N VAL A 178 3.28 1.32 9.03
CA VAL A 178 2.05 0.80 9.63
C VAL A 178 0.85 1.33 8.86
N HIS A 179 -0.17 0.51 8.75
CA HIS A 179 -1.45 0.92 8.15
C HIS A 179 -2.61 0.11 8.73
N THR A 180 -3.83 0.55 8.47
CA THR A 180 -5.03 -0.22 8.80
C THR A 180 -5.16 -1.43 7.89
N HIS A 181 -5.65 -2.54 8.42
CA HIS A 181 -5.89 -3.77 7.66
C HIS A 181 -7.35 -4.24 7.76
N VAL A 182 -8.28 -3.33 8.03
CA VAL A 182 -9.71 -3.66 7.99
C VAL A 182 -10.16 -3.86 6.54
N MET A 183 -11.20 -4.67 6.35
CA MET A 183 -11.82 -4.92 5.05
C MET A 183 -13.06 -4.02 4.90
N PRO A 184 -12.94 -2.86 4.22
CA PRO A 184 -14.05 -1.95 4.02
C PRO A 184 -15.01 -2.36 2.90
N MET A 185 -14.62 -3.25 2.00
CA MET A 185 -15.32 -3.56 0.77
C MET A 185 -15.52 -2.29 -0.09
N ALA A 186 -16.76 -1.80 -0.24
CA ALA A 186 -17.05 -0.55 -0.95
C ALA A 186 -17.30 0.65 -0.01
N ASP A 187 -16.91 0.56 1.26
CA ASP A 187 -16.95 1.70 2.20
C ASP A 187 -15.63 2.49 2.14
N PHE A 188 -15.57 3.47 1.27
CA PHE A 188 -14.38 4.31 1.06
C PHE A 188 -14.02 5.23 2.24
N MET A 189 -14.79 5.20 3.32
CA MET A 189 -14.47 5.92 4.55
C MET A 189 -13.68 5.07 5.55
N ARG A 190 -13.26 3.86 5.16
CA ARG A 190 -12.52 2.90 5.98
C ARG A 190 -11.37 2.26 5.20
N GLY A 191 -10.57 1.44 5.87
CA GLY A 191 -9.46 0.72 5.26
C GLY A 191 -8.40 1.66 4.70
N THR A 192 -7.63 1.20 3.75
CA THR A 192 -6.53 1.95 3.15
C THR A 192 -6.97 3.15 2.30
N TYR A 193 -8.28 3.34 2.06
CA TYR A 193 -8.82 4.56 1.45
C TYR A 193 -8.73 5.78 2.40
N THR A 194 -8.38 5.56 3.66
CA THR A 194 -8.22 6.60 4.68
C THR A 194 -6.76 6.98 4.86
N GLY A 195 -6.49 7.99 5.71
CA GLY A 195 -5.14 8.42 6.05
C GLY A 195 -4.45 7.58 7.12
N GLN A 196 -4.89 6.35 7.38
CA GLN A 196 -4.35 5.48 8.42
C GLN A 196 -3.08 4.76 7.96
N PHE A 197 -2.02 5.53 7.71
CA PHE A 197 -0.67 5.03 7.42
C PHE A 197 0.40 5.95 8.01
N ALA A 198 1.55 5.37 8.37
CA ALA A 198 2.71 6.10 8.84
C ALA A 198 4.00 5.33 8.56
N PHE A 199 5.08 6.03 8.22
CA PHE A 199 6.39 5.41 8.12
C PHE A 199 6.87 4.84 9.45
N VAL A 200 7.48 3.67 9.40
CA VAL A 200 8.29 3.08 10.47
C VAL A 200 9.69 2.89 9.93
N TYR A 201 10.63 3.68 10.42
CA TYR A 201 12.04 3.50 10.07
C TYR A 201 12.74 2.75 11.18
N ILE A 202 13.18 1.53 10.88
CA ILE A 202 13.94 0.70 11.80
C ILE A 202 15.42 0.90 11.52
N GLU A 203 16.07 1.62 12.42
CA GLU A 203 17.48 1.93 12.31
C GLU A 203 18.33 0.65 12.39
N PRO A 204 19.22 0.40 11.41
CA PRO A 204 20.10 -0.75 11.45
C PRO A 204 21.12 -0.60 12.58
N LYS A 205 21.69 -1.72 13.02
CA LYS A 205 22.74 -1.75 14.07
C LYS A 205 24.01 -1.01 13.65
N SER A 206 24.24 -0.86 12.35
CA SER A 206 25.36 -0.09 11.78
C SER A 206 24.84 0.92 10.78
N ASN A 207 25.39 2.14 10.77
CA ASN A 207 24.97 3.19 9.85
C ASN A 207 25.17 2.77 8.38
N PRO A 208 24.11 2.77 7.55
CA PRO A 208 24.16 2.24 6.19
C PRO A 208 24.80 3.19 5.15
N GLY A 209 25.10 4.44 5.47
CA GLY A 209 25.61 5.34 4.46
C GLY A 209 25.83 6.79 4.87
N GLN A 210 26.37 7.57 3.92
CA GLN A 210 26.61 9.02 4.07
C GLN A 210 25.68 9.78 3.13
N TYR A 211 24.81 10.60 3.69
CA TYR A 211 23.93 11.54 3.00
C TYR A 211 23.81 12.83 3.82
N ASP A 212 23.50 13.92 3.14
CA ASP A 212 23.40 15.24 3.77
C ASP A 212 22.00 15.56 4.27
N GLN A 213 20.99 14.88 3.72
CA GLN A 213 19.58 15.05 4.07
C GLN A 213 18.81 13.74 3.87
N GLU A 214 17.84 13.48 4.73
CA GLU A 214 16.95 12.33 4.70
C GLU A 214 15.50 12.79 4.63
N LEU A 215 14.71 12.21 3.72
CA LEU A 215 13.34 12.61 3.46
C LEU A 215 12.43 11.39 3.29
N PHE A 216 11.25 11.44 3.90
CA PHE A 216 10.22 10.40 3.84
C PHE A 216 9.03 10.93 3.03
N LEU A 217 8.73 10.30 1.91
CA LEU A 217 7.69 10.72 0.97
C LEU A 217 6.69 9.59 0.75
N ALA A 218 5.46 9.77 1.23
CA ALA A 218 4.36 8.84 1.02
C ALA A 218 3.38 9.42 0.00
N THR A 219 3.04 8.63 -1.01
CA THR A 219 1.96 8.96 -1.96
C THR A 219 0.64 8.41 -1.45
N HIS A 220 -0.45 9.09 -1.74
CA HIS A 220 -1.80 8.66 -1.40
C HIS A 220 -2.83 9.42 -2.23
N GLU A 221 -3.97 8.77 -2.49
CA GLU A 221 -5.06 9.32 -3.28
C GLU A 221 -6.29 9.62 -2.42
N TRP A 222 -7.14 10.50 -2.93
CA TRP A 222 -8.33 10.96 -2.25
C TRP A 222 -9.55 11.00 -3.16
N GLU A 223 -10.73 10.99 -2.52
CA GLU A 223 -12.02 11.06 -3.19
C GLU A 223 -12.22 9.88 -4.16
N PRO A 224 -12.12 8.64 -3.65
CA PRO A 224 -12.35 7.44 -4.43
C PRO A 224 -13.78 7.39 -4.94
N SER A 225 -13.95 6.83 -6.14
CA SER A 225 -15.24 6.58 -6.75
C SER A 225 -15.22 5.31 -7.58
N LEU A 226 -16.36 4.62 -7.68
CA LEU A 226 -16.51 3.49 -8.57
C LEU A 226 -16.60 3.99 -10.01
N GLY A 227 -15.77 3.44 -10.90
CA GLY A 227 -15.74 3.67 -12.33
C GLY A 227 -15.75 2.35 -13.09
N SER A 228 -15.87 2.43 -14.41
CA SER A 228 -15.76 1.28 -15.32
C SER A 228 -14.54 1.38 -16.23
N GLU A 229 -13.68 2.36 -16.01
CA GLU A 229 -12.48 2.57 -16.81
C GLU A 229 -11.36 1.70 -16.30
N GLU A 230 -10.81 0.89 -17.18
CA GLU A 230 -9.59 0.12 -16.95
C GLU A 230 -8.40 1.04 -17.22
N GLU A 231 -7.39 0.99 -16.35
CA GLU A 231 -6.08 1.50 -16.72
C GLU A 231 -5.47 0.50 -17.72
N GLU A 232 -5.36 0.90 -18.99
CA GLU A 232 -4.56 0.15 -19.95
C GLU A 232 -3.10 0.20 -19.49
N GLU A 233 -2.52 -0.97 -19.18
CA GLU A 233 -1.07 -1.05 -19.00
C GLU A 233 -0.40 -0.65 -20.30
N GLU A 234 0.33 0.48 -20.30
CA GLU A 234 1.14 0.89 -21.45
C GLU A 234 2.21 -0.19 -21.73
N ASP A 235 2.36 -0.57 -22.99
CA ASP A 235 3.48 -1.41 -23.45
C ASP A 235 4.80 -0.76 -23.05
N GLU A 236 5.53 -1.40 -22.13
CA GLU A 236 6.81 -0.89 -21.64
C GLU A 236 7.97 -1.38 -22.50
N PRO A 237 8.80 -0.46 -23.03
CA PRO A 237 9.98 -0.84 -23.80
C PRO A 237 10.93 -1.75 -22.98
N GLY A 238 11.29 -2.90 -23.56
CA GLY A 238 12.26 -3.83 -22.94
C GLY A 238 11.65 -4.95 -22.09
N LEU A 239 10.35 -4.95 -21.87
CA LEU A 239 9.65 -6.13 -21.37
C LEU A 239 9.25 -7.04 -22.54
N PRO A 240 9.25 -8.38 -22.36
CA PRO A 240 8.69 -9.28 -23.35
C PRO A 240 7.19 -8.96 -23.52
N PRO A 241 6.59 -9.17 -24.70
CA PRO A 241 5.16 -8.89 -24.89
C PRO A 241 4.31 -9.70 -23.91
N ALA A 242 3.27 -9.09 -23.36
CA ALA A 242 2.28 -9.77 -22.54
C ALA A 242 1.52 -10.79 -23.41
N THR A 243 1.39 -12.02 -22.95
CA THR A 243 0.71 -13.08 -23.69
C THR A 243 -0.47 -13.58 -22.85
N PRO A 244 -1.70 -13.15 -23.18
CA PRO A 244 -2.89 -13.68 -22.52
C PRO A 244 -2.96 -15.19 -22.58
N PRO A 245 -3.47 -15.87 -21.54
CA PRO A 245 -3.61 -17.31 -21.55
C PRO A 245 -4.54 -17.75 -22.68
N PRO A 246 -4.27 -18.91 -23.33
CA PRO A 246 -5.18 -19.46 -24.31
C PRO A 246 -6.48 -19.91 -23.64
N GLY A 247 -7.61 -19.47 -24.17
CA GLY A 247 -8.93 -19.85 -23.68
C GLY A 247 -10.03 -18.91 -24.15
N PRO A 248 -11.30 -19.22 -23.89
CA PRO A 248 -12.39 -18.28 -24.12
C PRO A 248 -12.24 -17.11 -23.16
N LYS A 249 -12.38 -15.89 -23.68
CA LYS A 249 -12.51 -14.68 -22.84
C LYS A 249 -13.79 -14.80 -21.99
N ASP A 250 -13.73 -14.25 -20.78
CA ASP A 250 -14.93 -14.10 -19.96
C ASP A 250 -15.97 -13.31 -20.78
N PRO A 251 -17.19 -13.83 -20.95
CA PRO A 251 -18.23 -13.15 -21.72
C PRO A 251 -18.75 -11.89 -21.03
N ASN A 252 -18.50 -11.75 -19.73
CA ASN A 252 -18.90 -10.57 -18.99
C ASN A 252 -17.90 -9.43 -19.18
N PRO A 253 -18.36 -8.17 -19.32
CA PRO A 253 -17.48 -7.03 -19.25
C PRO A 253 -16.90 -6.89 -17.83
N ASN A 254 -15.79 -6.17 -17.70
CA ASN A 254 -15.25 -5.82 -16.39
C ASN A 254 -16.32 -5.13 -15.52
N GLY A 255 -16.23 -5.36 -14.22
CA GLY A 255 -17.05 -4.70 -13.22
C GLY A 255 -16.49 -3.33 -12.82
N TRP A 256 -16.82 -2.93 -11.59
CA TRP A 256 -16.32 -1.69 -11.02
C TRP A 256 -14.82 -1.75 -10.76
N GLU A 257 -14.15 -0.62 -11.07
CA GLU A 257 -12.80 -0.26 -10.66
C GLU A 257 -12.85 1.02 -9.81
N ILE A 258 -11.73 1.36 -9.16
CA ILE A 258 -11.65 2.55 -8.32
C ILE A 258 -10.85 3.63 -9.03
N GLY A 259 -11.47 4.79 -9.22
CA GLY A 259 -10.79 5.99 -9.68
C GLY A 259 -10.71 7.06 -8.60
N TYR A 260 -9.78 8.00 -8.72
CA TYR A 260 -9.52 9.05 -7.75
C TYR A 260 -9.50 10.45 -8.37
N GLN A 261 -9.90 11.44 -7.59
CA GLN A 261 -9.94 12.83 -8.08
C GLN A 261 -8.70 13.63 -7.67
N ARG A 262 -8.01 13.24 -6.61
CA ARG A 262 -6.88 13.97 -6.05
C ARG A 262 -5.77 13.03 -5.63
N PHE A 263 -4.55 13.51 -5.87
CA PHE A 263 -3.32 12.80 -5.53
C PHE A 263 -2.43 13.67 -4.66
N THR A 264 -1.74 13.07 -3.72
CA THR A 264 -0.90 13.80 -2.78
C THR A 264 0.43 13.12 -2.52
N ILE A 265 1.45 13.91 -2.22
CA ILE A 265 2.66 13.46 -1.52
C ILE A 265 2.66 14.09 -0.13
N ASN A 266 2.75 13.25 0.91
CA ASN A 266 2.67 13.67 2.32
C ASN A 266 1.41 14.52 2.62
N GLY A 267 0.25 14.14 2.07
CA GLY A 267 -1.02 14.80 2.29
C GLY A 267 -1.16 16.17 1.63
N LYS A 268 -0.31 16.50 0.64
CA LYS A 268 -0.36 17.77 -0.10
C LYS A 268 -0.33 17.52 -1.60
N CYS A 269 -1.21 18.20 -2.33
CA CYS A 269 -1.18 18.26 -3.79
C CYS A 269 0.00 19.09 -4.29
N LEU A 270 0.46 18.82 -5.49
CA LEU A 270 1.54 19.55 -6.15
C LEU A 270 1.28 21.08 -6.11
N GLY A 271 2.30 21.81 -5.69
CA GLY A 271 2.23 23.28 -5.57
C GLY A 271 1.52 23.78 -4.31
N TYR A 272 1.08 22.90 -3.43
CA TYR A 272 0.53 23.22 -2.13
C TYR A 272 1.38 22.64 -1.01
N GLY A 273 1.72 23.44 -0.03
CA GLY A 273 2.68 23.08 1.02
C GLY A 273 4.08 23.63 0.75
N ALA A 274 5.00 23.34 1.68
CA ALA A 274 6.38 23.78 1.57
C ALA A 274 7.16 22.93 0.53
N PRO A 275 7.95 23.55 -0.36
CA PRO A 275 8.84 22.79 -1.23
C PRO A 275 9.97 22.12 -0.44
N ILE A 276 10.47 21.03 -0.96
CA ILE A 276 11.70 20.39 -0.48
C ILE A 276 12.87 21.32 -0.82
N GLN A 277 13.58 21.80 0.21
CA GLN A 277 14.74 22.66 0.05
C GLN A 277 16.01 21.82 -0.06
N VAL A 278 16.80 22.03 -1.11
CA VAL A 278 18.07 21.33 -1.33
C VAL A 278 19.19 22.30 -1.69
N LYS A 279 20.43 21.88 -1.58
CA LYS A 279 21.62 22.64 -2.03
C LYS A 279 22.33 21.87 -3.15
N GLU A 280 22.95 22.61 -4.06
CA GLU A 280 23.82 22.00 -5.06
C GLU A 280 24.95 21.22 -4.39
N GLY A 281 25.22 20.02 -4.90
CA GLY A 281 26.23 19.10 -4.36
C GLY A 281 25.74 18.18 -3.27
N GLN A 282 24.56 18.42 -2.64
CA GLN A 282 24.02 17.53 -1.61
C GLN A 282 23.70 16.14 -2.17
N ARG A 283 23.89 15.15 -1.31
CA ARG A 283 23.35 13.79 -1.45
C ARG A 283 22.10 13.70 -0.58
N VAL A 284 20.94 13.55 -1.19
CA VAL A 284 19.66 13.45 -0.50
C VAL A 284 19.16 12.01 -0.57
N LEU A 285 18.94 11.40 0.60
CA LEU A 285 18.29 10.11 0.71
C LEU A 285 16.79 10.31 0.77
N PHE A 286 16.08 9.72 -0.16
CA PHE A 286 14.63 9.66 -0.18
C PHE A 286 14.16 8.25 0.18
N HIS A 287 13.23 8.16 1.11
CA HIS A 287 12.43 6.99 1.39
C HIS A 287 11.05 7.19 0.77
N PHE A 288 10.76 6.47 -0.29
CA PHE A 288 9.46 6.50 -0.95
C PHE A 288 8.59 5.38 -0.42
N LEU A 289 7.31 5.67 -0.20
CA LEU A 289 6.26 4.70 0.13
C LEU A 289 5.07 4.98 -0.79
N ASN A 290 4.62 3.97 -1.49
CA ASN A 290 3.30 4.02 -2.10
C ASN A 290 2.25 3.56 -1.08
N ALA A 291 1.59 4.51 -0.39
CA ALA A 291 0.52 4.25 0.57
C ALA A 291 -0.87 4.33 -0.07
N SER A 292 -0.95 4.16 -1.38
CA SER A 292 -2.20 4.08 -2.13
C SER A 292 -3.07 2.92 -1.68
N ALA A 293 -4.38 3.07 -1.81
CA ALA A 293 -5.31 1.96 -1.63
C ALA A 293 -5.31 1.01 -2.85
N THR A 294 -5.20 1.53 -4.08
CA THR A 294 -5.29 0.72 -5.31
C THR A 294 -4.30 1.11 -6.41
N GLU A 295 -3.71 2.33 -6.37
CA GLU A 295 -2.92 2.84 -7.49
C GLU A 295 -1.45 2.38 -7.46
N ASN A 296 -0.97 1.83 -8.58
CA ASN A 296 0.45 1.66 -8.83
C ASN A 296 1.01 2.95 -9.45
N ILE A 297 2.13 3.44 -8.94
CA ILE A 297 2.64 4.75 -9.31
C ILE A 297 4.02 4.70 -9.92
N LYS A 298 4.30 5.69 -10.79
CA LYS A 298 5.64 6.00 -11.27
C LYS A 298 6.04 7.39 -10.79
N LEU A 299 7.29 7.55 -10.34
CA LEU A 299 7.83 8.83 -9.89
C LEU A 299 9.13 9.16 -10.60
N ALA A 300 9.29 10.42 -10.98
CA ALA A 300 10.52 10.96 -11.53
C ALA A 300 10.82 12.33 -10.93
N LEU A 301 12.09 12.67 -10.77
CA LEU A 301 12.53 14.01 -10.42
C LEU A 301 13.13 14.67 -11.67
N ALA A 302 12.42 15.65 -12.20
CA ALA A 302 12.81 16.31 -13.44
C ALA A 302 14.31 16.74 -13.43
N GLY A 303 15.05 16.28 -14.44
CA GLY A 303 16.49 16.58 -14.60
C GLY A 303 17.44 15.93 -13.61
N HIS A 304 16.99 14.89 -12.88
CA HIS A 304 17.79 14.10 -11.92
C HIS A 304 17.54 12.61 -12.12
N GLN A 305 18.40 11.81 -11.49
CA GLN A 305 18.31 10.34 -11.46
C GLN A 305 18.38 9.84 -10.03
N PHE A 306 17.85 8.66 -9.80
CA PHE A 306 17.80 7.98 -8.51
C PHE A 306 18.84 6.86 -8.48
N ASP A 307 19.78 6.90 -7.54
CA ASP A 307 20.62 5.76 -7.20
C ASP A 307 19.83 4.90 -6.18
N VAL A 308 19.13 3.85 -6.65
CA VAL A 308 18.31 2.97 -5.80
C VAL A 308 19.23 2.10 -4.96
N ILE A 309 19.06 2.14 -3.64
CA ILE A 309 19.91 1.43 -2.66
C ILE A 309 19.16 0.39 -1.84
N SER A 310 17.83 0.45 -1.81
CA SER A 310 17.00 -0.48 -1.04
C SER A 310 15.62 -0.63 -1.71
N LEU A 311 15.08 -1.83 -1.63
CA LEU A 311 13.70 -2.16 -2.00
C LEU A 311 13.00 -2.78 -0.79
N ASP A 312 11.79 -2.30 -0.47
CA ASP A 312 11.01 -2.67 0.72
C ASP A 312 11.84 -2.67 2.00
N GLY A 313 12.72 -1.64 2.14
CA GLY A 313 13.61 -1.48 3.28
C GLY A 313 14.76 -2.50 3.37
N ASN A 314 14.93 -3.37 2.37
CA ASN A 314 16.04 -4.31 2.29
C ASN A 314 17.10 -3.78 1.31
N PRO A 315 18.38 -3.68 1.72
CA PRO A 315 19.45 -3.23 0.83
C PRO A 315 19.53 -4.11 -0.42
N VAL A 316 19.68 -3.50 -1.60
CA VAL A 316 19.86 -4.25 -2.84
C VAL A 316 21.30 -4.72 -2.99
N PRO A 317 21.55 -5.91 -3.56
CA PRO A 317 22.90 -6.40 -3.83
C PRO A 317 23.72 -5.44 -4.72
N ARG A 318 23.06 -4.83 -5.71
CA ARG A 318 23.66 -3.92 -6.66
C ARG A 318 22.83 -2.63 -6.77
N PRO A 319 23.27 -1.54 -6.15
CA PRO A 319 22.67 -0.23 -6.37
C PRO A 319 22.78 0.17 -7.85
N GLU A 320 21.66 0.58 -8.43
CA GLU A 320 21.59 0.98 -9.84
C GLU A 320 20.91 2.33 -9.98
N ARG A 321 21.26 3.02 -11.06
CA ARG A 321 20.75 4.36 -11.38
C ARG A 321 19.60 4.28 -12.35
N VAL A 322 18.46 4.91 -11.99
CA VAL A 322 17.25 4.94 -12.79
C VAL A 322 16.71 6.36 -12.95
N ASP A 323 15.97 6.61 -14.03
CA ASP A 323 15.31 7.88 -14.28
C ASP A 323 13.90 7.92 -13.66
N VAL A 324 13.27 6.75 -13.52
CA VAL A 324 11.90 6.57 -13.03
C VAL A 324 11.87 5.47 -11.99
N LEU A 325 11.21 5.71 -10.88
CA LEU A 325 10.82 4.70 -9.90
C LEU A 325 9.44 4.19 -10.22
N GLU A 326 9.18 2.87 -10.11
CA GLU A 326 7.85 2.28 -10.17
C GLU A 326 7.55 1.57 -8.85
N LEU A 327 6.43 1.87 -8.25
CA LEU A 327 6.00 1.33 -6.97
C LEU A 327 4.55 0.81 -7.07
N GLY A 328 4.37 -0.47 -6.89
CA GLY A 328 3.06 -1.03 -6.57
C GLY A 328 2.58 -0.56 -5.20
N THR A 329 1.30 -0.72 -4.88
CA THR A 329 0.80 -0.37 -3.53
C THR A 329 1.61 -1.09 -2.45
N ALA A 330 1.98 -0.37 -1.40
CA ALA A 330 2.84 -0.78 -0.29
C ALA A 330 4.33 -1.03 -0.60
N GLU A 331 4.78 -0.92 -1.84
CA GLU A 331 6.20 -0.96 -2.10
C GLU A 331 6.91 0.27 -1.53
N ARG A 332 8.15 0.07 -1.06
CA ARG A 332 9.06 1.13 -0.59
C ARG A 332 10.33 1.08 -1.39
N ILE A 333 10.84 2.25 -1.75
CA ILE A 333 12.13 2.40 -2.43
C ILE A 333 12.95 3.44 -1.68
N ASP A 334 14.17 3.06 -1.29
CA ASP A 334 15.14 4.03 -0.79
C ASP A 334 16.12 4.37 -1.91
N ALA A 335 16.25 5.66 -2.22
CA ALA A 335 17.09 6.14 -3.30
C ALA A 335 17.88 7.39 -2.91
N VAL A 336 19.14 7.45 -3.31
CA VAL A 336 19.98 8.62 -3.16
C VAL A 336 19.94 9.44 -4.45
N VAL A 337 19.68 10.73 -4.32
CA VAL A 337 19.78 11.67 -5.42
C VAL A 337 20.95 12.63 -5.20
N GLN A 338 21.85 12.70 -6.16
CA GLN A 338 22.90 13.70 -6.18
C GLN A 338 22.37 15.00 -6.78
N MET A 339 22.23 16.04 -5.98
CA MET A 339 21.69 17.35 -6.39
C MET A 339 22.72 18.14 -7.22
N ARG A 340 22.69 17.95 -8.56
CA ARG A 340 23.67 18.56 -9.50
C ARG A 340 23.05 19.46 -10.56
N ASN A 341 21.74 19.67 -10.53
CA ASN A 341 21.03 20.46 -11.52
C ASN A 341 20.24 21.60 -10.86
N PRO A 342 20.89 22.72 -10.51
CA PRO A 342 20.25 23.81 -9.77
C PRO A 342 19.05 24.40 -10.49
N GLY A 343 17.88 24.45 -9.80
CA GLY A 343 16.63 24.94 -10.36
C GLY A 343 15.48 24.85 -9.38
N VAL A 344 14.27 24.96 -9.91
CA VAL A 344 13.02 24.61 -9.23
C VAL A 344 12.36 23.53 -10.06
N TRP A 345 12.20 22.34 -9.47
CA TRP A 345 11.84 21.13 -10.18
C TRP A 345 10.58 20.50 -9.58
N ILE A 346 9.90 19.67 -10.38
CA ILE A 346 8.82 18.81 -9.90
C ILE A 346 9.38 17.40 -9.73
N LEU A 347 9.23 16.83 -8.54
CA LEU A 347 9.25 15.41 -8.28
C LEU A 347 7.80 14.94 -8.33
N GLY A 348 7.45 14.01 -9.24
CA GLY A 348 6.07 13.59 -9.43
C GLY A 348 5.93 12.51 -10.51
N THR A 349 4.68 12.15 -10.81
CA THR A 349 4.38 11.12 -11.82
C THR A 349 4.64 11.60 -13.26
N PRO A 350 5.13 10.72 -14.16
CA PRO A 350 5.15 11.00 -15.60
C PRO A 350 3.76 11.20 -16.21
N LYS A 351 2.72 10.61 -15.65
CA LYS A 351 1.32 10.72 -16.08
C LYS A 351 0.83 12.15 -15.85
N ALA A 352 0.48 12.85 -16.93
CA ALA A 352 0.19 14.28 -16.86
C ALA A 352 -1.08 14.58 -16.06
N ASP A 353 -2.10 13.77 -16.20
CA ASP A 353 -3.41 13.97 -15.57
C ASP A 353 -3.30 13.81 -14.04
N ASP A 354 -2.61 12.77 -13.56
CA ASP A 354 -2.40 12.57 -12.12
C ASP A 354 -1.54 13.69 -11.53
N ARG A 355 -0.52 14.16 -12.27
CA ARG A 355 0.30 15.29 -11.86
C ARG A 355 -0.52 16.59 -11.81
N ASN A 356 -1.42 16.81 -12.76
CA ASN A 356 -2.35 17.94 -12.75
C ASN A 356 -3.37 17.84 -11.62
N ASN A 357 -3.73 16.62 -11.21
CA ASN A 357 -4.60 16.33 -10.09
C ASN A 357 -3.86 16.24 -8.75
N GLY A 358 -2.55 16.54 -8.71
CA GLY A 358 -1.80 16.77 -7.49
C GLY A 358 -0.62 15.84 -7.22
N MET A 359 -0.36 14.78 -8.03
CA MET A 359 0.73 13.83 -7.79
C MET A 359 2.09 14.46 -8.04
N GLY A 360 2.64 15.07 -7.02
CA GLY A 360 3.98 15.64 -7.05
C GLY A 360 4.28 16.56 -5.87
N ILE A 361 5.54 16.94 -5.78
CA ILE A 361 6.07 17.91 -4.82
C ILE A 361 7.15 18.77 -5.48
N VAL A 362 7.27 20.02 -5.07
CA VAL A 362 8.29 20.92 -5.60
C VAL A 362 9.61 20.69 -4.87
N VAL A 363 10.71 20.57 -5.64
CA VAL A 363 12.10 20.55 -5.14
C VAL A 363 12.79 21.83 -5.57
N GLU A 364 13.16 22.64 -4.60
CA GLU A 364 13.73 23.98 -4.80
C GLU A 364 15.18 24.03 -4.33
N TYR A 365 16.08 24.35 -5.22
CA TYR A 365 17.46 24.58 -4.85
C TYR A 365 17.66 25.93 -4.14
N ALA A 366 18.52 25.96 -3.14
CA ALA A 366 18.89 27.17 -2.44
C ALA A 366 19.28 28.28 -3.42
N ASN A 367 18.77 29.48 -3.19
CA ASN A 367 19.00 30.66 -4.06
C ASN A 367 18.43 30.53 -5.49
N ARG A 368 17.54 29.57 -5.74
CA ARG A 368 16.79 29.47 -6.99
C ARG A 368 15.32 29.76 -6.70
N LYS A 369 14.72 30.62 -7.52
CA LYS A 369 13.31 30.98 -7.45
C LYS A 369 12.71 30.88 -8.86
N GLY A 370 11.42 30.64 -8.93
CA GLY A 370 10.67 30.60 -10.19
C GLY A 370 9.57 29.55 -10.19
N GLN A 371 8.95 29.37 -11.35
CA GLN A 371 7.95 28.34 -11.53
C GLN A 371 8.59 26.95 -11.54
N PRO A 372 8.01 25.96 -10.87
CA PRO A 372 8.47 24.59 -10.92
C PRO A 372 8.43 24.05 -12.35
N ARG A 373 9.49 23.37 -12.77
CA ARG A 373 9.62 22.81 -14.10
C ARG A 373 9.50 21.29 -14.07
N TRP A 374 8.82 20.76 -15.08
CA TRP A 374 8.76 19.34 -15.39
C TRP A 374 9.54 19.06 -16.67
N ILE A 375 10.31 17.98 -16.66
CA ILE A 375 10.95 17.41 -17.85
C ILE A 375 10.57 15.93 -17.83
N ALA A 376 9.93 15.47 -18.89
CA ALA A 376 9.55 14.07 -19.00
C ALA A 376 10.81 13.18 -19.00
N PRO A 377 10.83 12.13 -18.17
CA PRO A 377 11.94 11.19 -18.16
C PRO A 377 11.95 10.34 -19.45
N PRO A 378 13.07 9.68 -19.77
CA PRO A 378 13.09 8.65 -20.80
C PRO A 378 12.05 7.55 -20.50
N LYS A 379 11.45 6.98 -21.55
CA LYS A 379 10.60 5.79 -21.41
C LYS A 379 11.50 4.57 -21.16
N THR A 380 11.59 4.12 -19.94
CA THR A 380 12.35 2.94 -19.52
C THR A 380 11.46 2.05 -18.66
N ALA A 381 11.52 0.74 -18.89
CA ALA A 381 10.83 -0.22 -18.04
C ALA A 381 11.51 -0.32 -16.68
N TRP A 382 10.70 -0.53 -15.64
CA TRP A 382 11.20 -0.94 -14.34
C TRP A 382 11.55 -2.44 -14.37
N ASP A 383 12.77 -2.77 -13.97
CA ASP A 383 13.26 -4.16 -13.96
C ASP A 383 13.94 -4.46 -12.63
N TYR A 384 13.28 -5.22 -11.78
CA TYR A 384 13.85 -5.61 -10.47
C TYR A 384 15.17 -6.38 -10.60
N THR A 385 15.42 -7.07 -11.73
CA THR A 385 16.62 -7.89 -11.90
C THR A 385 17.89 -7.08 -11.97
N GLN A 386 17.81 -5.80 -12.34
CA GLN A 386 18.97 -4.92 -12.39
C GLN A 386 19.62 -4.69 -11.03
N PHE A 387 18.85 -4.85 -9.93
CA PHE A 387 19.31 -4.66 -8.56
C PHE A 387 19.88 -5.94 -7.93
N GLY A 388 19.74 -7.08 -8.61
CA GLY A 388 20.16 -8.38 -8.11
C GLY A 388 21.55 -8.80 -8.54
N ASP A 389 22.02 -9.85 -7.90
CA ASP A 389 23.19 -10.61 -8.31
C ASP A 389 22.80 -11.77 -9.23
N ASN A 390 23.79 -12.39 -9.87
CA ASN A 390 23.62 -13.63 -10.61
C ASN A 390 24.21 -14.83 -9.83
N ARG A 391 24.12 -14.80 -8.49
CA ARG A 391 24.59 -15.89 -7.65
C ARG A 391 23.61 -17.07 -7.68
N ALA A 392 24.14 -18.28 -7.59
CA ALA A 392 23.29 -19.45 -7.39
C ALA A 392 22.58 -19.35 -6.04
N THR A 393 21.26 -19.49 -6.04
CA THR A 393 20.45 -19.57 -4.83
C THR A 393 20.29 -21.04 -4.39
N PRO A 394 20.15 -21.32 -3.10
CA PRO A 394 19.79 -22.64 -2.63
C PRO A 394 18.50 -23.13 -3.30
N LEU A 395 18.47 -24.41 -3.68
CA LEU A 395 17.27 -24.99 -4.27
C LEU A 395 16.12 -25.00 -3.25
N PRO A 396 14.90 -24.66 -3.67
CA PRO A 396 13.72 -24.78 -2.82
C PRO A 396 13.40 -26.25 -2.58
N GLN A 397 12.82 -26.57 -1.43
CA GLN A 397 12.36 -27.92 -1.12
C GLN A 397 11.04 -28.27 -1.82
N GLU A 398 10.25 -27.25 -2.10
CA GLU A 398 8.96 -27.37 -2.77
C GLU A 398 8.68 -26.11 -3.60
N THR A 399 8.02 -26.31 -4.75
CA THR A 399 7.52 -25.21 -5.59
C THR A 399 6.00 -25.18 -5.51
N ILE A 400 5.45 -23.99 -5.22
CA ILE A 400 4.02 -23.75 -5.00
C ILE A 400 3.53 -22.79 -6.07
N PRO A 401 2.73 -23.23 -7.05
CA PRO A 401 2.10 -22.34 -8.02
C PRO A 401 0.96 -21.56 -7.39
N LEU A 402 0.95 -20.26 -7.64
CA LEU A 402 -0.11 -19.32 -7.27
C LEU A 402 -0.57 -18.63 -8.56
N VAL A 403 -1.63 -19.16 -9.16
CA VAL A 403 -2.20 -18.66 -10.41
C VAL A 403 -3.27 -17.63 -10.08
N PHE A 404 -3.06 -16.42 -10.52
CA PHE A 404 -3.99 -15.30 -10.32
C PHE A 404 -5.02 -15.27 -11.44
N GLY A 405 -6.27 -15.14 -11.09
CA GLY A 405 -7.38 -15.09 -12.03
C GLY A 405 -8.42 -14.04 -11.64
N LYS A 406 -9.16 -13.55 -12.61
CA LYS A 406 -10.25 -12.59 -12.44
C LYS A 406 -11.56 -13.17 -13.01
N ILE A 407 -12.65 -12.99 -12.29
CA ILE A 407 -14.02 -13.25 -12.76
C ILE A 407 -14.68 -11.90 -12.88
N ASN A 408 -15.01 -11.50 -14.09
CA ASN A 408 -15.58 -10.20 -14.37
C ASN A 408 -16.99 -10.06 -13.78
N GLY A 409 -17.23 -8.96 -13.08
CA GLY A 409 -18.50 -8.70 -12.40
C GLY A 409 -19.64 -8.29 -13.33
N GLY A 410 -19.33 -7.94 -14.59
CA GLY A 410 -20.28 -7.36 -15.51
C GLY A 410 -20.61 -5.90 -15.19
N LYS A 411 -21.38 -5.27 -16.07
CA LYS A 411 -21.75 -3.86 -15.92
C LYS A 411 -22.47 -3.60 -14.58
N GLY A 412 -21.86 -2.76 -13.73
CA GLY A 412 -22.42 -2.40 -12.43
C GLY A 412 -22.25 -3.47 -11.34
N GLY A 413 -21.45 -4.52 -11.62
CA GLY A 413 -21.06 -5.54 -10.64
C GLY A 413 -19.65 -5.36 -10.13
N PHE A 414 -19.25 -6.20 -9.18
CA PHE A 414 -17.90 -6.22 -8.64
C PHE A 414 -17.11 -7.40 -9.22
N ASN A 415 -15.91 -7.13 -9.71
CA ASN A 415 -14.97 -8.16 -10.10
C ASN A 415 -14.62 -9.05 -8.89
N ARG A 416 -14.22 -10.28 -9.15
CA ARG A 416 -13.73 -11.21 -8.14
C ARG A 416 -12.38 -11.74 -8.54
N TRP A 417 -11.40 -11.58 -7.67
CA TRP A 417 -10.06 -12.12 -7.92
C TRP A 417 -9.87 -13.45 -7.21
N THR A 418 -9.10 -14.32 -7.84
CA THR A 418 -8.93 -15.69 -7.39
C THR A 418 -7.45 -16.08 -7.37
N ILE A 419 -7.09 -16.98 -6.45
CA ILE A 419 -5.81 -17.69 -6.46
C ILE A 419 -6.11 -19.15 -6.71
N ASN A 420 -5.49 -19.74 -7.75
CA ASN A 420 -5.74 -21.12 -8.19
C ASN A 420 -7.23 -21.40 -8.43
N GLY A 421 -7.94 -20.43 -9.05
CA GLY A 421 -9.35 -20.53 -9.40
C GLY A 421 -10.34 -20.40 -8.24
N LYS A 422 -9.87 -20.00 -7.04
CA LYS A 422 -10.70 -19.84 -5.85
C LYS A 422 -10.52 -18.44 -5.26
N GLY A 423 -11.61 -17.73 -4.98
CA GLY A 423 -11.60 -16.59 -4.09
C GLY A 423 -11.37 -17.03 -2.64
N TYR A 424 -10.96 -16.10 -1.80
CA TYR A 424 -10.72 -16.40 -0.37
C TYR A 424 -11.95 -16.99 0.31
N ASP A 425 -11.73 -18.04 1.09
CA ASP A 425 -12.72 -18.67 1.96
C ASP A 425 -12.11 -18.86 3.36
N SER A 426 -12.63 -18.15 4.36
CA SER A 426 -12.17 -18.23 5.76
C SER A 426 -12.32 -19.61 6.40
N LYS A 427 -13.12 -20.51 5.78
CA LYS A 427 -13.31 -21.90 6.22
C LYS A 427 -12.36 -22.89 5.54
N ALA A 428 -11.63 -22.43 4.51
CA ALA A 428 -10.67 -23.30 3.85
C ALA A 428 -9.47 -23.57 4.77
N GLU A 429 -8.98 -24.82 4.75
CA GLU A 429 -7.77 -25.17 5.49
C GLU A 429 -6.56 -24.44 4.91
N PRO A 430 -5.80 -23.69 5.74
CA PRO A 430 -4.60 -23.02 5.31
C PRO A 430 -3.54 -24.01 4.82
N ARG A 431 -2.82 -23.66 3.76
CA ARG A 431 -1.71 -24.47 3.30
C ARG A 431 -0.58 -24.50 4.33
N ARG A 432 -0.18 -25.69 4.77
CA ARG A 432 0.90 -25.87 5.76
C ARG A 432 2.27 -25.62 5.12
N LEU A 433 3.09 -24.85 5.80
CA LEU A 433 4.51 -24.66 5.52
C LEU A 433 5.31 -25.02 6.78
N MET A 434 6.53 -25.52 6.61
CA MET A 434 7.42 -25.82 7.73
C MET A 434 8.35 -24.63 7.97
N LYS A 435 8.43 -24.17 9.22
CA LYS A 435 9.38 -23.12 9.63
C LYS A 435 10.82 -23.49 9.23
N GLY A 436 11.55 -22.53 8.71
CA GLY A 436 12.94 -22.71 8.30
C GLY A 436 13.18 -23.49 7.00
N LYS A 437 12.13 -23.98 6.33
CA LYS A 437 12.25 -24.61 5.02
C LYS A 437 12.06 -23.59 3.92
N ARG A 438 12.87 -23.70 2.85
CA ARG A 438 12.80 -22.81 1.68
C ARG A 438 11.76 -23.32 0.69
N TYR A 439 10.82 -22.45 0.32
CA TYR A 439 9.77 -22.70 -0.65
C TYR A 439 9.89 -21.72 -1.81
N ARG A 440 9.62 -22.19 -3.04
CA ARG A 440 9.42 -21.31 -4.18
C ARG A 440 7.94 -21.07 -4.39
N LEU A 441 7.54 -19.80 -4.37
CA LEU A 441 6.22 -19.37 -4.82
C LEU A 441 6.34 -18.89 -6.26
N VAL A 442 5.46 -19.38 -7.13
CA VAL A 442 5.39 -18.98 -8.53
C VAL A 442 4.13 -18.16 -8.72
N PHE A 443 4.29 -16.87 -8.82
CA PHE A 443 3.21 -15.92 -9.10
C PHE A 443 2.96 -15.91 -10.62
N ASP A 444 1.85 -16.47 -11.05
CA ASP A 444 1.45 -16.59 -12.45
C ASP A 444 0.19 -15.75 -12.66
N ASN A 445 0.39 -14.48 -13.05
CA ASN A 445 -0.71 -13.57 -13.28
C ASN A 445 -1.34 -13.85 -14.64
N GLN A 446 -2.58 -14.34 -14.64
CA GLN A 446 -3.38 -14.61 -15.83
C GLN A 446 -4.51 -13.58 -16.02
N THR A 447 -4.41 -12.44 -15.33
CA THR A 447 -5.30 -11.29 -15.49
C THR A 447 -4.61 -10.18 -16.28
N ASP A 448 -5.37 -9.25 -16.77
CA ASP A 448 -4.92 -7.99 -17.36
C ASP A 448 -4.43 -6.98 -16.32
N ASP A 449 -4.87 -7.10 -15.07
CA ASP A 449 -4.50 -6.19 -13.98
C ASP A 449 -3.06 -6.43 -13.50
N ALA A 450 -2.38 -5.38 -13.03
CA ALA A 450 -1.12 -5.50 -12.29
C ALA A 450 -1.40 -5.69 -10.79
N HIS A 451 -0.78 -6.68 -10.18
CA HIS A 451 -1.01 -7.02 -8.78
C HIS A 451 0.25 -6.84 -7.93
N PRO A 452 0.33 -5.83 -7.05
CA PRO A 452 1.33 -5.77 -5.99
C PRO A 452 0.97 -6.82 -4.91
N VAL A 453 1.69 -7.94 -4.88
CA VAL A 453 1.39 -9.04 -3.96
C VAL A 453 2.30 -9.02 -2.76
N HIS A 454 1.70 -9.13 -1.58
CA HIS A 454 2.35 -9.06 -0.28
C HIS A 454 2.28 -10.39 0.47
N LEU A 455 3.37 -10.71 1.17
CA LEU A 455 3.46 -11.84 2.08
C LEU A 455 3.75 -11.32 3.49
N HIS A 456 2.80 -11.49 4.39
CA HIS A 456 2.91 -11.05 5.78
C HIS A 456 4.09 -11.68 6.51
N ARG A 457 4.69 -10.93 7.41
CA ARG A 457 5.70 -11.36 8.39
C ARG A 457 6.96 -12.01 7.80
N ASN A 458 7.18 -11.89 6.49
CA ASN A 458 8.33 -12.45 5.81
C ASN A 458 8.80 -11.55 4.66
N SER A 459 10.10 -11.57 4.41
CA SER A 459 10.64 -11.16 3.12
C SER A 459 10.86 -12.39 2.26
N PHE A 460 10.69 -12.26 0.96
CA PHE A 460 11.02 -13.26 -0.05
C PHE A 460 12.14 -12.75 -0.96
N GLU A 461 12.92 -13.69 -1.52
CA GLU A 461 13.98 -13.40 -2.48
C GLU A 461 13.44 -13.56 -3.90
N LEU A 462 13.60 -12.55 -4.74
CA LEU A 462 13.30 -12.68 -6.17
C LEU A 462 14.29 -13.64 -6.82
N THR A 463 13.80 -14.64 -7.56
CA THR A 463 14.64 -15.63 -8.25
C THR A 463 14.46 -15.64 -9.75
N ASN A 464 13.28 -15.22 -10.24
CA ASN A 464 13.01 -15.02 -11.66
C ASN A 464 11.94 -13.94 -11.84
N VAL A 465 12.21 -12.96 -12.70
CA VAL A 465 11.26 -11.89 -13.05
C VAL A 465 11.08 -11.89 -14.55
N TYR A 466 9.88 -12.27 -15.01
CA TYR A 466 9.50 -12.28 -16.44
C TYR A 466 10.47 -13.10 -17.33
N GLY A 467 10.94 -14.24 -16.79
CA GLY A 467 11.89 -15.14 -17.48
C GLY A 467 13.38 -14.79 -17.28
N LYS A 468 13.69 -13.66 -16.64
CA LYS A 468 15.06 -13.26 -16.31
C LYS A 468 15.44 -13.76 -14.90
N PRO A 469 16.46 -14.59 -14.73
CA PRO A 469 16.92 -15.03 -13.41
C PRO A 469 17.58 -13.88 -12.64
N THR A 470 17.44 -13.88 -11.32
CA THR A 470 18.08 -12.93 -10.41
C THR A 470 18.30 -13.57 -9.04
N SER A 471 19.02 -12.90 -8.14
CA SER A 471 19.22 -13.35 -6.75
C SER A 471 19.55 -12.18 -5.82
N GLY A 472 19.30 -12.39 -4.52
CA GLY A 472 19.68 -11.46 -3.47
C GLY A 472 18.78 -10.24 -3.31
N VAL A 473 17.80 -10.02 -4.19
CA VAL A 473 16.80 -8.97 -4.04
C VAL A 473 15.72 -9.45 -3.08
N LEU A 474 15.69 -8.88 -1.88
CA LEU A 474 14.69 -9.20 -0.84
C LEU A 474 13.58 -8.16 -0.85
N LYS A 475 12.34 -8.63 -0.89
CA LYS A 475 11.12 -7.80 -0.86
C LYS A 475 10.06 -8.46 0.01
N ASP A 476 9.07 -7.69 0.41
CA ASP A 476 7.84 -8.21 1.02
C ASP A 476 6.59 -7.92 0.18
N VAL A 477 6.71 -7.04 -0.81
CA VAL A 477 5.72 -6.78 -1.87
C VAL A 477 6.41 -6.87 -3.22
N VAL A 478 5.76 -7.40 -4.26
CA VAL A 478 6.25 -7.33 -5.64
C VAL A 478 5.12 -7.09 -6.61
N LEU A 479 5.30 -6.14 -7.52
CA LEU A 479 4.33 -5.84 -8.57
C LEU A 479 4.42 -6.87 -9.70
N VAL A 480 3.41 -7.71 -9.82
CA VAL A 480 3.27 -8.71 -10.89
C VAL A 480 2.37 -8.14 -11.97
N LYS A 481 2.96 -7.67 -13.07
CA LYS A 481 2.23 -7.07 -14.20
C LYS A 481 1.30 -8.06 -14.90
N GLY A 482 0.32 -7.55 -15.61
CA GLY A 482 -0.66 -8.34 -16.35
C GLY A 482 -0.03 -9.39 -17.27
N TYR A 483 -0.55 -10.60 -17.24
CA TYR A 483 -0.08 -11.75 -18.03
C TYR A 483 1.42 -12.06 -17.89
N ARG A 484 1.97 -11.83 -16.69
CA ARG A 484 3.40 -12.02 -16.36
C ARG A 484 3.58 -13.01 -15.22
N LYS A 485 4.83 -13.49 -15.10
CA LYS A 485 5.21 -14.47 -14.08
C LYS A 485 6.45 -14.02 -13.31
N ILE A 486 6.38 -14.12 -11.98
CA ILE A 486 7.52 -13.90 -11.08
C ILE A 486 7.69 -15.12 -10.19
N GLU A 487 8.94 -15.53 -9.96
CA GLU A 487 9.26 -16.58 -8.99
C GLU A 487 10.03 -15.97 -7.81
N VAL A 488 9.60 -16.34 -6.62
CA VAL A 488 10.23 -15.87 -5.37
C VAL A 488 10.48 -17.06 -4.45
N ASP A 489 11.54 -16.98 -3.66
CA ASP A 489 11.83 -17.99 -2.63
C ASP A 489 11.63 -17.37 -1.24
N VAL A 490 10.91 -18.09 -0.38
CA VAL A 490 10.64 -17.69 1.01
C VAL A 490 11.08 -18.78 1.97
N THR A 491 11.63 -18.36 3.11
CA THR A 491 11.93 -19.24 4.25
C THR A 491 11.17 -18.70 5.46
N PRO A 492 9.99 -19.26 5.80
CA PRO A 492 9.18 -18.76 6.91
C PRO A 492 9.96 -18.76 8.22
N ALA A 493 10.02 -17.60 8.89
CA ALA A 493 10.82 -17.40 10.09
C ALA A 493 10.00 -17.59 11.39
N GLU A 494 8.70 -17.34 11.36
CA GLU A 494 7.81 -17.37 12.53
C GLU A 494 6.63 -18.33 12.30
N GLU A 495 6.27 -19.08 13.35
CA GLU A 495 5.10 -19.95 13.33
C GLU A 495 3.78 -19.17 13.34
N GLY A 496 2.70 -19.84 12.96
CA GLY A 496 1.34 -19.29 12.95
C GLY A 496 0.78 -19.04 11.55
N LEU A 497 -0.38 -18.44 11.51
CA LEU A 497 -1.04 -18.05 10.27
C LEU A 497 -0.26 -16.94 9.57
N MET A 498 -0.18 -16.98 8.26
CA MET A 498 0.57 -16.06 7.41
C MET A 498 -0.25 -15.74 6.18
N LEU A 499 -0.67 -14.48 6.06
CA LEU A 499 -1.50 -14.00 4.97
C LEU A 499 -0.64 -13.70 3.73
N PHE A 500 -1.15 -14.09 2.57
CA PHE A 500 -0.70 -13.67 1.25
C PHE A 500 -1.87 -13.03 0.51
N HIS A 501 -1.67 -11.83 -0.04
CA HIS A 501 -2.75 -11.11 -0.73
C HIS A 501 -2.22 -10.10 -1.75
N CYS A 502 -3.08 -9.65 -2.67
CA CYS A 502 -2.86 -8.44 -3.44
C CYS A 502 -3.01 -7.23 -2.52
N HIS A 503 -2.08 -6.28 -2.56
CA HIS A 503 -2.12 -5.11 -1.68
C HIS A 503 -3.05 -3.99 -2.19
N GLN A 504 -3.60 -4.12 -3.37
CA GLN A 504 -4.74 -3.29 -3.77
C GLN A 504 -5.95 -3.69 -2.91
N GLN A 505 -6.45 -2.75 -2.10
CA GLN A 505 -7.53 -2.99 -1.12
C GLN A 505 -8.75 -3.64 -1.76
N PHE A 506 -9.14 -3.13 -2.94
CA PHE A 506 -10.30 -3.62 -3.65
C PHE A 506 -10.15 -5.09 -4.09
N HIS A 507 -8.98 -5.45 -4.65
CA HIS A 507 -8.68 -6.83 -5.04
C HIS A 507 -8.66 -7.77 -3.83
N MET A 508 -8.01 -7.34 -2.74
CA MET A 508 -7.96 -8.10 -1.50
C MET A 508 -9.35 -8.37 -0.94
N ASP A 509 -10.20 -7.34 -0.87
CA ASP A 509 -11.55 -7.44 -0.31
C ASP A 509 -12.45 -8.37 -1.12
N TYR A 510 -12.29 -8.37 -2.44
CA TYR A 510 -13.08 -9.19 -3.35
C TYR A 510 -12.41 -10.52 -3.74
N GLY A 511 -11.54 -11.06 -2.87
CA GLY A 511 -11.15 -12.46 -2.89
C GLY A 511 -9.67 -12.76 -3.13
N PHE A 512 -8.83 -11.79 -3.45
CA PHE A 512 -7.41 -12.02 -3.74
C PHE A 512 -6.56 -12.22 -2.49
N LYS A 513 -6.88 -13.28 -1.73
CA LYS A 513 -6.18 -13.67 -0.50
C LYS A 513 -5.96 -15.17 -0.43
N LEU A 514 -4.90 -15.59 0.25
CA LEU A 514 -4.59 -16.97 0.58
C LEU A 514 -3.93 -17.02 1.96
N LEU A 515 -4.27 -18.02 2.76
CA LEU A 515 -3.70 -18.20 4.09
C LEU A 515 -2.76 -19.42 4.11
N PHE A 516 -1.55 -19.21 4.59
CA PHE A 516 -0.62 -20.27 4.97
C PHE A 516 -0.66 -20.50 6.48
N ASN A 517 -0.25 -21.68 6.92
CA ASN A 517 -0.01 -22.00 8.33
C ASN A 517 1.41 -22.52 8.49
N VAL A 518 2.27 -21.74 9.10
CA VAL A 518 3.67 -22.09 9.37
C VAL A 518 3.74 -22.90 10.67
N VAL A 519 4.33 -24.10 10.62
CA VAL A 519 4.43 -25.04 11.73
C VAL A 519 5.85 -25.56 11.90
#